data_ec98125e1af1d8f6ea013f159ea7ac79
#
_entry.id   ec98125e1af1d8f6ea013f159ea7ac79
#
_cell.length_a   1.000
_cell.length_b   1.000
_cell.length_c   1.000
_cell.angle_alpha   90.00
_cell.angle_beta   90.00
_cell.angle_gamma   90.00
#
_symmetry.space_group_name_H-M   'P 1'
#
loop_
_entity.id
_entity.type
_entity.pdbx_description
1 polymer ?
#
loop_
_entity_poly.entity_id
_entity_poly.type
_entity_poly.pdbx_seq_one_letter_code
_entity_poly.pdbx_strand_id
1 'polypeptide(L)'
;MLKNRVAVIYGAGGGIGSAVARAFALEGAKLFLTGRHRAPVEVVAKEIVSGGGSAEAAEVDALDEQAVDTHLQSVIDKAGRVDISFNAIGIPTPKIRVPLVELDVEQFSLPIATYTRSYFLTARLAARRMVANGSGVIITVTATLSRTGTPFVGGGGPAMAAVEALTRDLSAELAPHGIRVVGLRPQGMPETSRIKESFGAYAKASGVTWEQFQELLASRTHTRRLSTLAEMANVAVFMASDQASGMTGTVVNLSMGSLDD
;
A
#
# COMPACT_ATOMS: atom_id res chain seq x y z
N MET A 1 -11.36 0.46 -16.77
CA MET A 1 -10.60 -0.81 -16.56
C MET A 1 -11.20 -1.64 -15.42
N LEU A 2 -11.83 -1.02 -14.41
CA LEU A 2 -12.33 -1.69 -13.19
C LEU A 2 -13.87 -1.67 -13.07
N LYS A 3 -14.57 -1.48 -14.16
CA LYS A 3 -16.05 -1.43 -14.18
C LYS A 3 -16.63 -2.70 -13.55
N ASN A 4 -17.57 -2.53 -12.61
CA ASN A 4 -18.21 -3.59 -11.84
C ASN A 4 -17.29 -4.39 -10.91
N ARG A 5 -16.06 -3.96 -10.67
CA ARG A 5 -15.18 -4.54 -9.66
C ARG A 5 -15.47 -3.95 -8.29
N VAL A 6 -15.39 -4.78 -7.27
CA VAL A 6 -15.54 -4.40 -5.86
C VAL A 6 -14.16 -4.40 -5.21
N ALA A 7 -13.72 -3.23 -4.72
CA ALA A 7 -12.40 -3.06 -4.13
C ALA A 7 -12.49 -2.63 -2.67
N VAL A 8 -11.70 -3.28 -1.82
CA VAL A 8 -11.46 -2.89 -0.44
C VAL A 8 -10.08 -2.24 -0.35
N ILE A 9 -10.01 -1.02 0.18
CA ILE A 9 -8.76 -0.27 0.32
C ILE A 9 -8.50 0.02 1.80
N TYR A 10 -7.44 -0.58 2.35
CA TYR A 10 -6.98 -0.33 3.70
C TYR A 10 -5.98 0.85 3.71
N GLY A 11 -6.14 1.75 4.69
CA GLY A 11 -5.35 2.97 4.76
C GLY A 11 -5.78 4.04 3.75
N ALA A 12 -7.06 4.04 3.35
CA ALA A 12 -7.63 4.91 2.33
C ALA A 12 -7.58 6.41 2.65
N GLY A 13 -7.47 6.79 3.93
CA GLY A 13 -7.27 8.19 4.33
C GLY A 13 -5.83 8.71 4.17
N GLY A 14 -4.87 7.84 3.81
CA GLY A 14 -3.48 8.20 3.56
C GLY A 14 -3.22 8.63 2.12
N GLY A 15 -2.04 9.19 1.82
CA GLY A 15 -1.70 9.70 0.49
C GLY A 15 -1.85 8.65 -0.62
N ILE A 16 -1.21 7.49 -0.49
CA ILE A 16 -1.31 6.41 -1.48
C ILE A 16 -2.73 5.85 -1.56
N GLY A 17 -3.31 5.49 -0.41
CA GLY A 17 -4.64 4.90 -0.37
C GLY A 17 -5.72 5.80 -0.98
N SER A 18 -5.67 7.10 -0.71
CA SER A 18 -6.63 8.06 -1.26
C SER A 18 -6.44 8.28 -2.77
N ALA A 19 -5.19 8.34 -3.25
CA ALA A 19 -4.91 8.48 -4.68
C ALA A 19 -5.39 7.24 -5.47
N VAL A 20 -5.10 6.05 -4.97
CA VAL A 20 -5.56 4.79 -5.58
C VAL A 20 -7.08 4.67 -5.52
N ALA A 21 -7.72 5.07 -4.40
CA ALA A 21 -9.18 5.07 -4.30
C ALA A 21 -9.83 5.95 -5.37
N ARG A 22 -9.34 7.16 -5.57
CA ARG A 22 -9.85 8.06 -6.62
C ARG A 22 -9.65 7.46 -8.01
N ALA A 23 -8.47 6.91 -8.30
CA ALA A 23 -8.18 6.30 -9.59
C ALA A 23 -9.07 5.07 -9.86
N PHE A 24 -9.26 4.20 -8.87
CA PHE A 24 -10.16 3.05 -9.00
C PHE A 24 -11.62 3.47 -9.23
N ALA A 25 -12.07 4.54 -8.56
CA ALA A 25 -13.42 5.10 -8.77
C ALA A 25 -13.61 5.63 -10.19
N LEU A 26 -12.64 6.36 -10.73
CA LEU A 26 -12.65 6.86 -12.11
C LEU A 26 -12.72 5.71 -13.13
N GLU A 27 -12.16 4.57 -12.81
CA GLU A 27 -12.20 3.35 -13.62
C GLU A 27 -13.48 2.49 -13.40
N GLY A 28 -14.39 2.97 -12.57
CA GLY A 28 -15.72 2.40 -12.37
C GLY A 28 -15.81 1.31 -11.31
N ALA A 29 -14.85 1.21 -10.40
CA ALA A 29 -14.93 0.31 -9.26
C ALA A 29 -15.90 0.80 -8.19
N LYS A 30 -16.58 -0.14 -7.49
CA LYS A 30 -17.29 0.12 -6.24
C LYS A 30 -16.31 -0.05 -5.07
N LEU A 31 -16.18 0.99 -4.23
CA LEU A 31 -15.12 1.07 -3.24
C LEU A 31 -15.64 0.95 -1.81
N PHE A 32 -14.92 0.16 -1.01
CA PHE A 32 -15.05 0.07 0.44
C PHE A 32 -13.74 0.53 1.06
N LEU A 33 -13.75 1.74 1.58
CA LEU A 33 -12.57 2.46 2.05
C LEU A 33 -12.44 2.30 3.57
N THR A 34 -11.26 1.95 4.05
CA THR A 34 -11.03 1.74 5.48
C THR A 34 -9.80 2.45 6.01
N GLY A 35 -9.82 2.73 7.31
CA GLY A 35 -8.71 3.27 8.08
C GLY A 35 -9.02 3.25 9.58
N ARG A 36 -8.00 3.39 10.41
CA ARG A 36 -8.14 3.40 11.88
C ARG A 36 -8.95 4.59 12.42
N HIS A 37 -9.08 5.63 11.63
CA HIS A 37 -9.89 6.81 11.94
C HIS A 37 -10.82 7.05 10.77
N ARG A 38 -12.11 7.12 11.08
CA ARG A 38 -13.17 7.27 10.06
C ARG A 38 -13.08 8.61 9.30
N ALA A 39 -12.80 9.69 9.99
CA ALA A 39 -12.88 11.03 9.41
C ALA A 39 -12.06 11.25 8.13
N PRO A 40 -10.75 10.94 8.05
CA PRO A 40 -9.99 11.10 6.82
C PRO A 40 -10.45 10.16 5.69
N VAL A 41 -10.97 8.98 6.02
CA VAL A 41 -11.52 8.05 5.02
C VAL A 41 -12.84 8.56 4.46
N GLU A 42 -13.67 9.16 5.30
CA GLU A 42 -14.97 9.72 4.92
C GLU A 42 -14.84 10.92 3.97
N VAL A 43 -13.78 11.73 4.14
CA VAL A 43 -13.46 12.82 3.19
C VAL A 43 -13.25 12.25 1.79
N VAL A 44 -12.42 11.21 1.66
CA VAL A 44 -12.14 10.57 0.37
C VAL A 44 -13.41 9.95 -0.23
N ALA A 45 -14.22 9.27 0.59
CA ALA A 45 -15.47 8.67 0.12
C ALA A 45 -16.45 9.73 -0.40
N LYS A 46 -16.62 10.83 0.34
CA LYS A 46 -17.49 11.96 -0.08
C LYS A 46 -17.03 12.59 -1.39
N GLU A 47 -15.73 12.81 -1.56
CA GLU A 47 -15.18 13.33 -2.82
C GLU A 47 -15.49 12.40 -4.00
N ILE A 48 -15.29 11.09 -3.83
CA ILE A 48 -15.57 10.10 -4.88
C ILE A 48 -17.07 10.08 -5.23
N VAL A 49 -17.93 10.07 -4.23
CA VAL A 49 -19.39 10.08 -4.46
C VAL A 49 -19.85 11.37 -5.13
N SER A 50 -19.32 12.52 -4.71
CA SER A 50 -19.60 13.82 -5.34
C SER A 50 -19.14 13.88 -6.80
N GLY A 51 -18.10 13.13 -7.16
CA GLY A 51 -17.62 12.95 -8.53
C GLY A 51 -18.40 11.90 -9.34
N GLY A 52 -19.48 11.33 -8.81
CA GLY A 52 -20.30 10.32 -9.48
C GLY A 52 -19.82 8.88 -9.32
N GLY A 53 -18.79 8.64 -8.53
CA GLY A 53 -18.30 7.30 -8.19
C GLY A 53 -19.08 6.65 -7.05
N SER A 54 -18.70 5.43 -6.69
CA SER A 54 -19.31 4.66 -5.60
C SER A 54 -18.27 4.34 -4.53
N ALA A 55 -18.44 4.90 -3.32
CA ALA A 55 -17.54 4.65 -2.20
C ALA A 55 -18.27 4.67 -0.86
N GLU A 56 -17.92 3.76 0.04
CA GLU A 56 -18.34 3.73 1.43
C GLU A 56 -17.10 3.79 2.34
N ALA A 57 -17.21 4.53 3.46
CA ALA A 57 -16.16 4.65 4.47
C ALA A 57 -16.47 3.83 5.72
N ALA A 58 -15.48 3.12 6.23
CA ALA A 58 -15.56 2.40 7.49
C ALA A 58 -14.31 2.62 8.35
N GLU A 59 -14.50 2.59 9.68
CA GLU A 59 -13.40 2.53 10.63
C GLU A 59 -13.01 1.07 10.84
N VAL A 60 -11.79 0.71 10.44
CA VAL A 60 -11.25 -0.64 10.58
C VAL A 60 -9.77 -0.55 10.90
N ASP A 61 -9.34 -1.18 11.98
CA ASP A 61 -7.93 -1.41 12.23
C ASP A 61 -7.48 -2.67 11.46
N ALA A 62 -6.57 -2.52 10.52
CA ALA A 62 -6.03 -3.63 9.74
C ALA A 62 -5.15 -4.60 10.56
N LEU A 63 -4.93 -4.34 11.83
CA LEU A 63 -4.27 -5.23 12.79
C LEU A 63 -5.26 -6.05 13.63
N ASP A 64 -6.53 -5.71 13.57
CA ASP A 64 -7.62 -6.43 14.26
C ASP A 64 -8.29 -7.40 13.26
N GLU A 65 -8.05 -8.71 13.47
CA GLU A 65 -8.58 -9.76 12.63
C GLU A 65 -10.13 -9.74 12.59
N GLN A 66 -10.76 -9.56 13.73
CA GLN A 66 -12.22 -9.56 13.82
C GLN A 66 -12.84 -8.35 13.12
N ALA A 67 -12.23 -7.17 13.29
CA ALA A 67 -12.69 -5.96 12.60
C ALA A 67 -12.57 -6.09 11.07
N VAL A 68 -11.44 -6.62 10.57
CA VAL A 68 -11.23 -6.88 9.14
C VAL A 68 -12.25 -7.90 8.62
N ASP A 69 -12.46 -9.02 9.33
CA ASP A 69 -13.37 -10.08 8.92
C ASP A 69 -14.83 -9.60 8.88
N THR A 70 -15.28 -8.89 9.91
CA THR A 70 -16.63 -8.29 9.99
C THR A 70 -16.84 -7.28 8.86
N HIS A 71 -15.84 -6.43 8.58
CA HIS A 71 -15.95 -5.49 7.48
C HIS A 71 -16.06 -6.18 6.12
N LEU A 72 -15.21 -7.19 5.85
CA LEU A 72 -15.27 -7.96 4.61
C LEU A 72 -16.61 -8.69 4.45
N GLN A 73 -17.20 -9.19 5.55
CA GLN A 73 -18.54 -9.77 5.52
C GLN A 73 -19.59 -8.72 5.11
N SER A 74 -19.51 -7.53 5.69
CA SER A 74 -20.41 -6.42 5.31
C SER A 74 -20.24 -6.02 3.82
N VAL A 75 -19.04 -6.12 3.25
CA VAL A 75 -18.80 -5.91 1.81
C VAL A 75 -19.53 -6.99 0.98
N ILE A 76 -19.42 -8.26 1.38
CA ILE A 76 -20.14 -9.36 0.72
C ILE A 76 -21.65 -9.13 0.78
N ASP A 77 -22.19 -8.78 1.94
CA ASP A 77 -23.63 -8.54 2.13
C ASP A 77 -24.15 -7.41 1.23
N LYS A 78 -23.35 -6.36 0.99
CA LYS A 78 -23.72 -5.17 0.20
C LYS A 78 -23.41 -5.26 -1.29
N ALA A 79 -22.38 -6.02 -1.65
CA ALA A 79 -21.86 -6.04 -3.02
C ALA A 79 -21.72 -7.46 -3.62
N GLY A 80 -21.98 -8.50 -2.84
CA GLY A 80 -21.95 -9.89 -3.27
C GLY A 80 -20.56 -10.50 -3.45
N ARG A 81 -19.51 -9.68 -3.49
CA ARG A 81 -18.14 -10.12 -3.80
C ARG A 81 -17.07 -9.17 -3.32
N VAL A 82 -15.82 -9.63 -3.29
CA VAL A 82 -14.61 -8.83 -3.21
C VAL A 82 -13.71 -9.23 -4.38
N ASP A 83 -13.35 -8.27 -5.24
CA ASP A 83 -12.49 -8.52 -6.40
C ASP A 83 -11.05 -8.05 -6.16
N ILE A 84 -10.90 -6.96 -5.42
CA ILE A 84 -9.60 -6.33 -5.20
C ILE A 84 -9.43 -6.03 -3.71
N SER A 85 -8.29 -6.45 -3.15
CA SER A 85 -7.83 -6.05 -1.82
C SER A 85 -6.54 -5.27 -1.94
N PHE A 86 -6.56 -4.00 -1.61
CA PHE A 86 -5.41 -3.09 -1.66
C PHE A 86 -5.04 -2.63 -0.25
N ASN A 87 -3.80 -2.89 0.18
CA ASN A 87 -3.33 -2.46 1.49
C ASN A 87 -2.25 -1.37 1.33
N ALA A 88 -2.57 -0.16 1.77
CA ALA A 88 -1.69 1.01 1.83
C ALA A 88 -1.54 1.55 3.25
N ILE A 89 -1.62 0.68 4.27
CA ILE A 89 -1.40 1.15 5.63
C ILE A 89 0.00 1.72 5.79
N GLY A 90 0.09 2.72 6.65
CA GLY A 90 1.36 3.25 7.09
C GLY A 90 1.32 3.47 8.61
N ILE A 91 2.45 3.24 9.27
CA ILE A 91 2.59 3.43 10.71
C ILE A 91 3.55 4.59 11.02
N PRO A 92 3.27 5.40 12.05
CA PRO A 92 4.25 6.35 12.53
C PRO A 92 5.41 5.60 13.21
N THR A 93 6.64 5.98 12.85
CA THR A 93 7.86 5.40 13.42
C THR A 93 8.84 6.50 13.82
N PRO A 94 8.46 7.41 14.75
CA PRO A 94 9.27 8.59 15.06
C PRO A 94 10.61 8.26 15.72
N LYS A 95 10.72 7.14 16.40
CA LYS A 95 11.89 6.75 17.20
C LYS A 95 12.91 5.89 16.45
N ILE A 96 12.72 5.56 15.18
CA ILE A 96 13.65 4.69 14.42
C ILE A 96 14.78 5.44 13.73
N ARG A 97 14.85 6.79 13.87
CA ARG A 97 15.82 7.64 13.15
C ARG A 97 17.14 7.80 13.90
N VAL A 98 17.67 6.67 14.37
CA VAL A 98 18.97 6.57 15.07
C VAL A 98 19.80 5.47 14.41
N PRO A 99 21.15 5.43 14.63
CA PRO A 99 21.96 4.30 14.18
C PRO A 99 21.43 2.97 14.70
N LEU A 100 21.55 1.92 13.90
CA LEU A 100 21.04 0.58 14.28
C LEU A 100 21.66 0.06 15.58
N VAL A 101 22.91 0.42 15.86
CA VAL A 101 23.61 0.01 17.10
C VAL A 101 23.06 0.68 18.36
N GLU A 102 22.30 1.76 18.21
CA GLU A 102 21.67 2.52 19.31
C GLU A 102 20.15 2.28 19.36
N LEU A 103 19.58 1.60 18.34
CA LEU A 103 18.15 1.44 18.23
C LEU A 103 17.64 0.38 19.21
N ASP A 104 16.64 0.74 19.98
CA ASP A 104 15.90 -0.16 20.85
C ASP A 104 15.24 -1.31 20.06
N VAL A 105 15.28 -2.53 20.61
CA VAL A 105 14.80 -3.75 19.94
C VAL A 105 13.31 -3.69 19.64
N GLU A 106 12.50 -3.09 20.52
CA GLU A 106 11.06 -2.93 20.33
C GLU A 106 10.77 -1.96 19.17
N GLN A 107 11.55 -0.87 19.06
CA GLN A 107 11.44 0.09 17.96
C GLN A 107 11.90 -0.50 16.62
N PHE A 108 12.91 -1.38 16.65
CA PHE A 108 13.31 -2.16 15.47
C PHE A 108 12.21 -3.13 15.03
N SER A 109 11.64 -3.88 15.96
CA SER A 109 10.66 -4.92 15.71
C SER A 109 9.28 -4.39 15.30
N LEU A 110 8.90 -3.20 15.76
CA LEU A 110 7.59 -2.60 15.54
C LEU A 110 7.16 -2.54 14.06
N PRO A 111 7.93 -1.98 13.12
CA PRO A 111 7.53 -1.96 11.71
C PRO A 111 7.44 -3.37 11.13
N ILE A 112 8.33 -4.29 11.51
CA ILE A 112 8.32 -5.66 11.00
C ILE A 112 7.01 -6.34 11.41
N ALA A 113 6.71 -6.37 12.71
CA ALA A 113 5.50 -7.00 13.23
C ALA A 113 4.22 -6.37 12.66
N THR A 114 4.16 -5.03 12.60
CA THR A 114 2.96 -4.32 12.18
C THR A 114 2.66 -4.51 10.70
N TYR A 115 3.65 -4.32 9.84
CA TYR A 115 3.44 -4.48 8.39
C TYR A 115 3.14 -5.93 8.03
N THR A 116 3.94 -6.90 8.49
CA THR A 116 3.72 -8.31 8.15
C THR A 116 2.37 -8.81 8.65
N ARG A 117 1.98 -8.47 9.88
CA ARG A 117 0.67 -8.84 10.43
C ARG A 117 -0.47 -8.24 9.61
N SER A 118 -0.43 -6.94 9.33
CA SER A 118 -1.50 -6.27 8.60
C SER A 118 -1.65 -6.81 7.18
N TYR A 119 -0.57 -6.96 6.44
CA TYR A 119 -0.62 -7.50 5.07
C TYR A 119 -1.09 -8.95 5.05
N PHE A 120 -0.64 -9.77 6.00
CA PHE A 120 -1.11 -11.15 6.13
C PHE A 120 -2.61 -11.23 6.44
N LEU A 121 -3.10 -10.47 7.43
CA LEU A 121 -4.51 -10.50 7.81
C LEU A 121 -5.43 -10.05 6.67
N THR A 122 -5.14 -8.90 6.06
CA THR A 122 -5.98 -8.37 4.98
C THR A 122 -5.96 -9.24 3.74
N ALA A 123 -4.81 -9.80 3.37
CA ALA A 123 -4.68 -10.71 2.23
C ALA A 123 -5.40 -12.04 2.48
N ARG A 124 -5.15 -12.68 3.63
CA ARG A 124 -5.76 -13.97 4.00
C ARG A 124 -7.28 -13.91 4.04
N LEU A 125 -7.82 -12.88 4.70
CA LEU A 125 -9.26 -12.74 4.87
C LEU A 125 -9.98 -12.36 3.56
N ALA A 126 -9.35 -11.55 2.71
CA ALA A 126 -9.85 -11.28 1.37
C ALA A 126 -9.77 -12.54 0.48
N ALA A 127 -8.65 -13.27 0.51
CA ALA A 127 -8.46 -14.50 -0.26
C ALA A 127 -9.54 -15.55 0.05
N ARG A 128 -9.92 -15.73 1.31
CA ARG A 128 -11.01 -16.65 1.70
C ARG A 128 -12.34 -16.36 0.97
N ARG A 129 -12.64 -15.08 0.70
CA ARG A 129 -13.82 -14.65 -0.04
C ARG A 129 -13.62 -14.78 -1.55
N MET A 130 -12.41 -14.50 -2.04
CA MET A 130 -12.07 -14.57 -3.47
C MET A 130 -12.00 -16.00 -3.99
N VAL A 131 -11.52 -16.95 -3.18
CA VAL A 131 -11.46 -18.39 -3.55
C VAL A 131 -12.84 -18.92 -3.94
N ALA A 132 -13.89 -18.53 -3.23
CA ALA A 132 -15.26 -18.94 -3.56
C ALA A 132 -15.72 -18.45 -4.94
N ASN A 133 -15.15 -17.34 -5.43
CA ASN A 133 -15.46 -16.74 -6.74
C ASN A 133 -14.49 -17.20 -7.85
N GLY A 134 -13.42 -17.92 -7.51
CA GLY A 134 -12.38 -18.35 -8.45
C GLY A 134 -11.63 -17.18 -9.11
N SER A 135 -11.64 -15.98 -8.51
CA SER A 135 -10.97 -14.81 -9.07
C SER A 135 -10.74 -13.74 -8.01
N GLY A 136 -9.66 -12.99 -8.14
CA GLY A 136 -9.34 -11.86 -7.28
C GLY A 136 -7.96 -11.30 -7.53
N VAL A 137 -7.71 -10.09 -6.99
CA VAL A 137 -6.40 -9.45 -7.00
C VAL A 137 -6.09 -8.89 -5.62
N ILE A 138 -4.96 -9.30 -5.07
CA ILE A 138 -4.41 -8.76 -3.83
C ILE A 138 -3.20 -7.91 -4.18
N ILE A 139 -3.20 -6.66 -3.74
CA ILE A 139 -2.11 -5.72 -4.03
C ILE A 139 -1.47 -5.27 -2.72
N THR A 140 -0.17 -5.50 -2.59
CA THR A 140 0.66 -5.02 -1.49
C THR A 140 1.44 -3.78 -1.91
N VAL A 141 1.77 -2.92 -0.95
CA VAL A 141 2.62 -1.75 -1.18
C VAL A 141 3.85 -1.87 -0.30
N THR A 142 5.02 -1.79 -0.91
CA THR A 142 6.31 -1.77 -0.22
C THR A 142 7.03 -0.44 -0.44
N ALA A 143 8.33 -0.42 -0.40
CA ALA A 143 9.16 0.73 -0.72
C ALA A 143 10.55 0.26 -1.18
N THR A 144 11.30 1.12 -1.83
CA THR A 144 12.69 0.84 -2.27
C THR A 144 13.59 0.37 -1.12
N LEU A 145 13.21 0.65 0.13
CA LEU A 145 13.90 0.15 1.35
C LEU A 145 14.01 -1.37 1.42
N SER A 146 13.16 -2.13 0.73
CA SER A 146 13.25 -3.59 0.65
C SER A 146 14.50 -4.09 -0.05
N ARG A 147 15.13 -3.24 -0.88
CA ARG A 147 16.25 -3.59 -1.79
C ARG A 147 17.45 -2.67 -1.61
N THR A 148 17.34 -1.58 -0.86
CA THR A 148 18.44 -0.62 -0.64
C THR A 148 18.87 -0.59 0.81
N GLY A 149 20.19 -0.55 1.04
CA GLY A 149 20.73 -0.18 2.35
C GLY A 149 20.53 1.31 2.60
N THR A 150 19.63 1.64 3.49
CA THR A 150 19.35 3.03 3.87
C THR A 150 19.57 3.20 5.36
N PRO A 151 20.46 4.12 5.81
CA PRO A 151 20.68 4.38 7.23
C PRO A 151 19.43 5.01 7.87
N PHE A 152 19.30 4.91 9.18
CA PHE A 152 18.25 5.53 10.00
C PHE A 152 16.80 5.15 9.64
N VAL A 153 16.58 3.94 9.09
CA VAL A 153 15.24 3.42 8.78
C VAL A 153 14.81 2.28 9.71
N GLY A 154 15.67 1.91 10.68
CA GLY A 154 15.38 0.85 11.65
C GLY A 154 14.94 -0.45 10.99
N GLY A 155 13.86 -1.04 11.49
CA GLY A 155 13.24 -2.24 10.92
C GLY A 155 12.42 -2.01 9.64
N GLY A 156 12.43 -0.80 9.06
CA GLY A 156 11.64 -0.49 7.85
C GLY A 156 12.07 -1.31 6.62
N GLY A 157 13.38 -1.44 6.37
CA GLY A 157 13.90 -2.27 5.28
C GLY A 157 13.49 -3.74 5.43
N PRO A 158 13.81 -4.40 6.55
CA PRO A 158 13.37 -5.76 6.85
C PRO A 158 11.85 -5.95 6.72
N ALA A 159 11.04 -4.99 7.19
CA ALA A 159 9.58 -5.05 7.07
C ALA A 159 9.12 -5.08 5.60
N MET A 160 9.66 -4.19 4.76
CA MET A 160 9.30 -4.13 3.35
C MET A 160 9.78 -5.38 2.59
N ALA A 161 10.97 -5.92 2.91
CA ALA A 161 11.47 -7.16 2.34
C ALA A 161 10.59 -8.37 2.73
N ALA A 162 10.13 -8.43 3.98
CA ALA A 162 9.22 -9.46 4.46
C ALA A 162 7.86 -9.40 3.75
N VAL A 163 7.30 -8.21 3.48
CA VAL A 163 6.06 -8.05 2.71
C VAL A 163 6.26 -8.51 1.26
N GLU A 164 7.41 -8.27 0.63
CA GLU A 164 7.70 -8.79 -0.71
C GLU A 164 7.80 -10.32 -0.74
N ALA A 165 8.41 -10.93 0.29
CA ALA A 165 8.43 -12.38 0.44
C ALA A 165 7.00 -12.92 0.58
N LEU A 166 6.21 -12.36 1.49
CA LEU A 166 4.80 -12.72 1.67
C LEU A 166 3.98 -12.59 0.38
N THR A 167 4.25 -11.57 -0.45
CA THR A 167 3.59 -11.39 -1.76
C THR A 167 3.84 -12.58 -2.68
N ARG A 168 5.09 -13.10 -2.72
CA ARG A 168 5.44 -14.28 -3.52
C ARG A 168 4.80 -15.55 -2.99
N ASP A 169 4.85 -15.76 -1.67
CA ASP A 169 4.31 -16.96 -1.02
C ASP A 169 2.78 -17.02 -1.22
N LEU A 170 2.07 -15.91 -0.96
CA LEU A 170 0.64 -15.82 -1.22
C LEU A 170 0.29 -16.05 -2.70
N SER A 171 1.10 -15.56 -3.62
CA SER A 171 0.90 -15.80 -5.05
C SER A 171 1.01 -17.29 -5.39
N ALA A 172 2.04 -17.97 -4.86
CA ALA A 172 2.24 -19.40 -5.11
C ALA A 172 1.06 -20.24 -4.61
N GLU A 173 0.49 -19.90 -3.45
CA GLU A 173 -0.63 -20.61 -2.86
C GLU A 173 -1.98 -20.27 -3.54
N LEU A 174 -2.20 -19.02 -3.95
CA LEU A 174 -3.50 -18.52 -4.37
C LEU A 174 -3.70 -18.52 -5.90
N ALA A 175 -2.63 -18.56 -6.70
CA ALA A 175 -2.76 -18.59 -8.16
C ALA A 175 -3.56 -19.78 -8.69
N PRO A 176 -3.47 -21.01 -8.13
CA PRO A 176 -4.33 -22.12 -8.53
C PRO A 176 -5.84 -21.87 -8.33
N HIS A 177 -6.19 -20.91 -7.49
CA HIS A 177 -7.57 -20.48 -7.22
C HIS A 177 -8.00 -19.26 -8.05
N GLY A 178 -7.21 -18.88 -9.07
CA GLY A 178 -7.53 -17.73 -9.93
C GLY A 178 -7.28 -16.36 -9.27
N ILE A 179 -6.50 -16.32 -8.18
CA ILE A 179 -6.20 -15.08 -7.44
C ILE A 179 -4.77 -14.66 -7.74
N ARG A 180 -4.60 -13.42 -8.22
CA ARG A 180 -3.28 -12.81 -8.41
C ARG A 180 -2.86 -12.05 -7.16
N VAL A 181 -1.59 -12.16 -6.81
CA VAL A 181 -0.99 -11.36 -5.72
C VAL A 181 0.22 -10.62 -6.27
N VAL A 182 0.18 -9.30 -6.19
CA VAL A 182 1.21 -8.43 -6.78
C VAL A 182 1.63 -7.35 -5.78
N GLY A 183 2.89 -6.97 -5.82
CA GLY A 183 3.42 -5.89 -5.01
C GLY A 183 3.70 -4.64 -5.86
N LEU A 184 3.64 -3.48 -5.24
CA LEU A 184 4.08 -2.21 -5.82
C LEU A 184 5.21 -1.66 -4.94
N ARG A 185 6.37 -1.38 -5.54
CA ARG A 185 7.55 -0.84 -4.84
C ARG A 185 7.85 0.57 -5.33
N PRO A 186 7.16 1.57 -4.81
CA PRO A 186 7.44 2.97 -5.18
C PRO A 186 8.70 3.50 -4.51
N GLN A 187 9.28 4.52 -5.15
CA GLN A 187 10.14 5.50 -4.51
C GLN A 187 9.30 6.40 -3.59
N GLY A 188 9.96 7.16 -2.71
CA GLY A 188 9.27 8.15 -1.89
C GLY A 188 8.56 9.20 -2.74
N MET A 189 7.30 9.47 -2.42
CA MET A 189 6.46 10.45 -3.12
C MET A 189 6.27 11.68 -2.23
N PRO A 190 6.89 12.84 -2.55
CA PRO A 190 6.89 14.04 -1.71
C PRO A 190 5.49 14.62 -1.43
N GLU A 191 4.51 14.28 -2.25
CA GLU A 191 3.12 14.74 -2.12
C GLU A 191 2.43 14.18 -0.85
N THR A 192 2.97 13.08 -0.29
CA THR A 192 2.38 12.50 0.92
C THR A 192 2.88 13.21 2.18
N SER A 193 1.98 13.60 3.08
CA SER A 193 2.33 14.23 4.37
C SER A 193 3.30 13.38 5.17
N ARG A 194 3.08 12.06 5.20
CA ARG A 194 3.93 11.10 5.90
C ARG A 194 5.36 11.05 5.36
N ILE A 195 5.53 11.07 4.04
CA ILE A 195 6.85 11.11 3.42
C ILE A 195 7.53 12.43 3.75
N LYS A 196 6.78 13.54 3.70
CA LYS A 196 7.28 14.86 4.08
C LYS A 196 7.78 14.89 5.52
N GLU A 197 7.04 14.31 6.47
CA GLU A 197 7.45 14.18 7.87
C GLU A 197 8.67 13.25 8.02
N SER A 198 8.62 12.06 7.42
CA SER A 198 9.69 11.05 7.51
C SER A 198 10.98 11.52 6.86
N PHE A 199 10.92 12.11 5.68
CA PHE A 199 12.07 12.60 4.96
C PHE A 199 12.58 13.92 5.53
N GLY A 200 11.70 14.77 6.07
CA GLY A 200 12.11 15.97 6.81
C GLY A 200 12.93 15.62 8.06
N ALA A 201 12.52 14.61 8.81
CA ALA A 201 13.30 14.08 9.93
C ALA A 201 14.64 13.48 9.47
N TYR A 202 14.64 12.79 8.32
CA TYR A 202 15.85 12.22 7.74
C TYR A 202 16.81 13.29 7.22
N ALA A 203 16.30 14.30 6.51
CA ALA A 203 17.08 15.43 6.03
C ALA A 203 17.78 16.13 7.22
N LYS A 204 17.02 16.40 8.30
CA LYS A 204 17.56 16.97 9.54
C LYS A 204 18.66 16.12 10.16
N ALA A 205 18.46 14.80 10.25
CA ALA A 205 19.48 13.87 10.76
C ALA A 205 20.74 13.82 9.89
N SER A 206 20.58 14.07 8.58
CA SER A 206 21.69 14.15 7.60
C SER A 206 22.29 15.54 7.45
N GLY A 207 21.83 16.55 8.19
CA GLY A 207 22.34 17.91 8.14
C GLY A 207 22.03 18.70 6.86
N VAL A 208 20.97 18.34 6.13
CA VAL A 208 20.56 18.99 4.88
C VAL A 208 19.13 19.51 4.95
N THR A 209 18.75 20.45 4.07
CA THR A 209 17.36 20.93 3.97
C THR A 209 16.45 19.89 3.32
N TRP A 210 15.14 20.09 3.45
CA TRP A 210 14.15 19.23 2.78
C TRP A 210 14.30 19.25 1.25
N GLU A 211 14.52 20.41 0.69
CA GLU A 211 14.70 20.63 -0.74
C GLU A 211 15.97 19.93 -1.24
N GLN A 212 17.10 20.13 -0.56
CA GLN A 212 18.37 19.44 -0.87
C GLN A 212 18.22 17.92 -0.78
N PHE A 213 17.46 17.43 0.19
CA PHE A 213 17.20 16.00 0.32
C PHE A 213 16.36 15.45 -0.85
N GLN A 214 15.34 16.18 -1.29
CA GLN A 214 14.55 15.80 -2.48
C GLN A 214 15.41 15.79 -3.75
N GLU A 215 16.25 16.82 -3.94
CA GLU A 215 17.19 16.87 -5.06
C GLU A 215 18.19 15.70 -5.04
N LEU A 216 18.72 15.36 -3.87
CA LEU A 216 19.58 14.20 -3.70
C LEU A 216 18.87 12.89 -4.07
N LEU A 217 17.62 12.69 -3.66
CA LEU A 217 16.84 11.51 -4.04
C LEU A 217 16.54 11.50 -5.54
N ALA A 218 16.15 12.62 -6.12
CA ALA A 218 15.90 12.77 -7.54
C ALA A 218 17.14 12.49 -8.38
N SER A 219 18.31 12.97 -7.94
CA SER A 219 19.58 12.74 -8.64
C SER A 219 20.00 11.28 -8.73
N ARG A 220 19.47 10.42 -7.85
CA ARG A 220 19.70 8.97 -7.85
C ARG A 220 18.75 8.19 -8.76
N THR A 221 17.75 8.84 -9.33
CA THR A 221 16.83 8.21 -10.30
C THR A 221 17.30 8.45 -11.73
N HIS A 222 17.02 7.52 -12.63
CA HIS A 222 17.35 7.73 -14.07
C HIS A 222 16.55 8.89 -14.67
N THR A 223 15.33 9.10 -14.21
CA THR A 223 14.45 10.18 -14.66
C THR A 223 14.76 11.55 -14.08
N ARG A 224 15.68 11.63 -13.09
CA ARG A 224 16.07 12.84 -12.37
C ARG A 224 14.90 13.54 -11.66
N ARG A 225 13.86 12.80 -11.33
CA ARG A 225 12.70 13.25 -10.54
C ARG A 225 12.15 12.14 -9.68
N LEU A 226 11.35 12.50 -8.69
CA LEU A 226 10.61 11.52 -7.87
C LEU A 226 9.27 11.18 -8.53
N SER A 227 8.75 9.99 -8.22
CA SER A 227 7.44 9.55 -8.68
C SER A 227 6.31 10.35 -8.01
N THR A 228 5.18 10.46 -8.72
CA THR A 228 3.96 11.10 -8.21
C THR A 228 2.95 10.07 -7.70
N LEU A 229 2.00 10.53 -6.89
CA LEU A 229 0.86 9.70 -6.46
C LEU A 229 0.00 9.26 -7.66
N ALA A 230 -0.12 10.09 -8.68
CA ALA A 230 -0.86 9.76 -9.90
C ALA A 230 -0.20 8.60 -10.67
N GLU A 231 1.12 8.61 -10.83
CA GLU A 231 1.85 7.50 -11.47
C GLU A 231 1.69 6.19 -10.70
N MET A 232 1.77 6.25 -9.37
CA MET A 232 1.54 5.10 -8.50
C MET A 232 0.10 4.56 -8.67
N ALA A 233 -0.89 5.44 -8.68
CA ALA A 233 -2.30 5.08 -8.80
C ALA A 233 -2.62 4.47 -10.18
N ASN A 234 -2.04 4.99 -11.27
CA ASN A 234 -2.20 4.45 -12.62
C ASN A 234 -1.67 3.01 -12.72
N VAL A 235 -0.51 2.74 -12.11
CA VAL A 235 0.03 1.37 -12.08
C VAL A 235 -0.85 0.47 -11.20
N ALA A 236 -1.36 0.95 -10.07
CA ALA A 236 -2.29 0.19 -9.25
C ALA A 236 -3.58 -0.19 -10.01
N VAL A 237 -4.15 0.72 -10.82
CA VAL A 237 -5.28 0.46 -11.72
C VAL A 237 -4.94 -0.66 -12.71
N PHE A 238 -3.81 -0.54 -13.42
CA PHE A 238 -3.37 -1.55 -14.38
C PHE A 238 -3.22 -2.93 -13.71
N MET A 239 -2.52 -3.00 -12.57
CA MET A 239 -2.28 -4.25 -11.84
C MET A 239 -3.56 -4.86 -11.28
N ALA A 240 -4.56 -4.05 -10.92
CA ALA A 240 -5.87 -4.51 -10.48
C ALA A 240 -6.76 -5.03 -11.62
N SER A 241 -6.47 -4.66 -12.86
CA SER A 241 -7.28 -4.97 -14.04
C SER A 241 -6.92 -6.33 -14.68
N ASP A 242 -7.80 -6.80 -15.57
CA ASP A 242 -7.56 -8.01 -16.37
C ASP A 242 -6.43 -7.83 -17.41
N GLN A 243 -6.04 -6.58 -17.71
CA GLN A 243 -4.90 -6.30 -18.60
C GLN A 243 -3.56 -6.79 -18.00
N ALA A 244 -3.49 -6.91 -16.68
CA ALA A 244 -2.35 -7.49 -15.97
C ALA A 244 -2.53 -8.98 -15.63
N SER A 245 -3.40 -9.72 -16.34
CA SER A 245 -3.74 -11.12 -16.04
C SER A 245 -2.54 -12.08 -16.04
N GLY A 246 -1.51 -11.80 -16.81
CA GLY A 246 -0.26 -12.58 -16.81
C GLY A 246 0.70 -12.25 -15.65
N MET A 247 0.34 -11.34 -14.76
CA MET A 247 1.24 -10.87 -13.70
C MET A 247 0.76 -11.30 -12.32
N THR A 248 1.53 -12.16 -11.67
CA THR A 248 1.35 -12.56 -10.27
C THR A 248 2.70 -12.93 -9.66
N GLY A 249 2.85 -12.89 -8.34
CA GLY A 249 4.11 -13.19 -7.63
C GLY A 249 5.22 -12.18 -7.88
N THR A 250 4.94 -11.07 -8.55
CA THR A 250 5.89 -10.02 -8.89
C THR A 250 5.71 -8.79 -8.01
N VAL A 251 6.78 -8.03 -7.84
CA VAL A 251 6.76 -6.71 -7.23
C VAL A 251 7.19 -5.70 -8.30
N VAL A 252 6.27 -4.86 -8.72
CA VAL A 252 6.49 -3.87 -9.77
C VAL A 252 7.38 -2.76 -9.23
N ASN A 253 8.49 -2.53 -9.93
CA ASN A 253 9.47 -1.51 -9.59
C ASN A 253 8.99 -0.13 -10.07
N LEU A 254 8.63 0.74 -9.13
CA LEU A 254 8.22 2.14 -9.38
C LEU A 254 9.26 3.11 -8.82
N SER A 255 10.54 2.75 -8.92
CA SER A 255 11.65 3.49 -8.33
C SER A 255 12.21 4.61 -9.22
N MET A 256 11.62 4.84 -10.40
CA MET A 256 12.12 5.80 -11.38
C MET A 256 13.55 5.50 -11.87
N GLY A 257 13.93 4.21 -11.81
CA GLY A 257 15.27 3.75 -12.19
C GLY A 257 16.32 3.91 -11.08
N SER A 258 15.92 4.11 -9.82
CA SER A 258 16.88 4.06 -8.70
C SER A 258 17.20 2.64 -8.23
N LEU A 259 16.52 1.65 -8.76
CA LEU A 259 16.77 0.20 -8.59
C LEU A 259 16.78 -0.47 -9.96
N ASP A 260 17.67 -1.43 -10.14
CA ASP A 260 17.93 -2.15 -11.41
C ASP A 260 17.30 -3.56 -11.42
N ASP A 261 16.28 -3.88 -10.62
CA ASP A 261 15.69 -5.22 -10.54
C ASP A 261 14.45 -5.46 -11.34
#